data_4338147e63a26c211664bad9b0cee507
#
_entry.id   4338147e63a26c211664bad9b0cee507
#
_cell.length_a   1.000
_cell.length_b   1.000
_cell.length_c   1.000
_cell.angle_alpha   90.00
_cell.angle_beta   90.00
_cell.angle_gamma   90.00
#
_symmetry.space_group_name_H-M   'P 1'
#
loop_
_entity.id
_entity.type
_entity.pdbx_description
1 polymer ?
#
loop_
_entity_poly.entity_id
_entity_poly.type
_entity_poly.pdbx_seq_one_letter_code
_entity_poly.pdbx_strand_id
1 'polypeptide(L)'
;MKKLLFTLTLMLISIGAFAQAKTIELGARLNYATEQPHLGFGAIARYNIDDHFRPEFTANFYPKSDNKVSAWDVNMNLHYLFHITNRFKVYPLGGMTIVGADYDGPGASVSSTKAGLNLGGGVQLNIAPNLHFNAETYYQFVSDIDRGVMDVSLVYVF
;
A
#
# COMPACT_ATOMS: atom_id res chain seq x y z
N MET A 1 10.79 -23.56 0.13
CA MET A 1 10.69 -22.29 0.89
C MET A 1 12.02 -21.52 0.92
N LYS A 2 13.15 -22.11 1.36
CA LYS A 2 14.46 -21.42 1.39
C LYS A 2 14.93 -20.88 0.03
N LYS A 3 14.68 -21.60 -1.07
CA LYS A 3 15.05 -21.17 -2.43
C LYS A 3 14.21 -19.99 -2.91
N LEU A 4 12.92 -19.94 -2.54
CA LEU A 4 12.02 -18.83 -2.88
C LEU A 4 12.44 -17.54 -2.13
N LEU A 5 12.79 -17.68 -0.85
CA LEU A 5 13.27 -16.55 -0.04
C LEU A 5 14.59 -16.00 -0.57
N PHE A 6 15.50 -16.89 -0.99
CA PHE A 6 16.79 -16.50 -1.57
C PHE A 6 16.63 -15.80 -2.92
N THR A 7 15.71 -16.29 -3.78
CA THR A 7 15.40 -15.66 -5.07
C THR A 7 14.75 -14.28 -4.89
N LEU A 8 13.84 -14.16 -3.91
CA LEU A 8 13.20 -12.89 -3.56
C LEU A 8 14.23 -11.87 -3.03
N THR A 9 15.16 -12.31 -2.18
CA THR A 9 16.25 -11.48 -1.66
C THR A 9 17.20 -11.06 -2.77
N LEU A 10 17.52 -11.94 -3.71
CA LEU A 10 18.37 -11.63 -4.87
C LEU A 10 17.69 -10.62 -5.82
N MET A 11 16.36 -10.76 -6.04
CA MET A 11 15.58 -9.77 -6.80
C MET A 11 15.59 -8.40 -6.14
N LEU A 12 15.45 -8.33 -4.81
CA LEU A 12 15.51 -7.06 -4.06
C LEU A 12 16.89 -6.39 -4.15
N ILE A 13 17.97 -7.16 -4.18
CA ILE A 13 19.35 -6.65 -4.31
C ILE A 13 19.64 -6.16 -5.74
N SER A 14 19.07 -6.82 -6.76
CA SER A 14 19.29 -6.42 -8.17
C SER A 14 18.58 -5.11 -8.54
N ILE A 15 17.54 -4.70 -7.83
CA ILE A 15 16.84 -3.43 -8.04
C ILE A 15 17.73 -2.23 -7.63
N GLY A 16 18.62 -2.40 -6.67
CA GLY A 16 19.55 -1.35 -6.21
C GLY A 16 20.66 -0.95 -7.21
N ALA A 17 20.86 -1.71 -8.30
CA ALA A 17 21.95 -1.48 -9.23
C ALA A 17 21.65 -0.44 -10.35
N PHE A 18 20.44 0.11 -10.42
CA PHE A 18 20.02 1.06 -11.46
C PHE A 18 19.90 2.51 -11.00
N ALA A 19 20.46 2.86 -9.84
CA ALA A 19 20.18 4.12 -9.15
C ALA A 19 21.17 5.25 -9.46
N GLN A 20 21.00 5.98 -10.55
CA GLN A 20 21.66 7.30 -10.70
C GLN A 20 20.72 8.53 -10.71
N ALA A 21 19.40 8.36 -10.61
CA ALA A 21 18.43 9.45 -10.37
C ALA A 21 17.08 8.95 -9.79
N LYS A 22 16.94 7.67 -9.49
CA LYS A 22 15.66 7.02 -9.23
C LYS A 22 15.76 6.29 -7.90
N THR A 23 15.04 6.77 -6.89
CA THR A 23 15.08 6.21 -5.55
C THR A 23 13.99 5.18 -5.34
N ILE A 24 14.31 4.13 -4.57
CA ILE A 24 13.35 3.14 -4.10
C ILE A 24 13.01 3.47 -2.65
N GLU A 25 11.75 3.39 -2.33
CA GLU A 25 11.26 3.54 -0.97
C GLU A 25 10.62 2.24 -0.51
N LEU A 26 10.98 1.76 0.67
CA LEU A 26 10.38 0.58 1.31
C LEU A 26 9.90 0.96 2.70
N GLY A 27 8.76 0.43 3.11
CA GLY A 27 8.22 0.77 4.40
C GLY A 27 7.07 -0.10 4.87
N ALA A 28 6.48 0.33 5.96
CA ALA A 28 5.33 -0.29 6.59
C ALA A 28 4.19 0.73 6.75
N ARG A 29 2.97 0.22 6.78
CA ARG A 29 1.76 1.04 6.95
C ARG A 29 0.77 0.41 7.91
N LEU A 30 -0.01 1.27 8.55
CA LEU A 30 -1.19 0.91 9.32
C LEU A 30 -2.40 1.48 8.60
N ASN A 31 -3.42 0.66 8.42
CA ASN A 31 -4.61 0.98 7.65
C ASN A 31 -5.86 0.94 8.52
N TYR A 32 -6.79 1.81 8.21
CA TYR A 32 -8.17 1.76 8.69
C TYR A 32 -9.12 1.74 7.50
N ALA A 33 -9.95 0.71 7.40
CA ALA A 33 -10.99 0.59 6.39
C ALA A 33 -12.36 0.90 6.99
N THR A 34 -13.24 1.55 6.23
CA THR A 34 -14.61 1.86 6.68
C THR A 34 -15.49 0.63 6.80
N GLU A 35 -15.21 -0.40 5.99
CA GLU A 35 -15.87 -1.71 6.05
C GLU A 35 -14.99 -2.71 6.83
N GLN A 36 -15.65 -3.66 7.47
CA GLN A 36 -14.94 -4.67 8.29
C GLN A 36 -14.14 -5.67 7.43
N PRO A 37 -12.97 -6.11 7.89
CA PRO A 37 -12.29 -5.73 9.14
C PRO A 37 -11.64 -4.34 9.04
N HIS A 38 -11.74 -3.53 10.10
CA HIS A 38 -11.36 -2.12 10.04
C HIS A 38 -9.85 -1.86 10.09
N LEU A 39 -9.14 -2.54 10.99
CA LEU A 39 -7.71 -2.31 11.19
C LEU A 39 -6.87 -3.30 10.40
N GLY A 40 -5.84 -2.80 9.76
CA GLY A 40 -4.89 -3.60 9.01
C GLY A 40 -3.47 -3.04 9.09
N PHE A 41 -2.54 -3.84 8.63
CA PHE A 41 -1.14 -3.45 8.47
C PHE A 41 -0.62 -3.98 7.14
N GLY A 42 0.40 -3.35 6.62
CA GLY A 42 0.94 -3.74 5.33
C GLY A 42 2.36 -3.28 5.08
N ALA A 43 2.87 -3.71 3.94
CA ALA A 43 4.15 -3.32 3.39
C ALA A 43 3.96 -2.40 2.18
N ILE A 44 4.91 -1.49 1.98
CA ILE A 44 4.95 -0.54 0.88
C ILE A 44 6.27 -0.67 0.14
N ALA A 45 6.19 -0.66 -1.18
CA ALA A 45 7.31 -0.44 -2.07
C ALA A 45 6.94 0.67 -3.05
N ARG A 46 7.81 1.67 -3.20
CA ARG A 46 7.63 2.81 -4.11
C ARG A 46 8.86 2.99 -4.95
N TYR A 47 8.66 3.50 -6.15
CA TYR A 47 9.74 3.84 -7.06
C TYR A 47 9.53 5.26 -7.58
N ASN A 48 10.44 6.17 -7.25
CA ASN A 48 10.39 7.53 -7.77
C ASN A 48 10.97 7.54 -9.19
N ILE A 49 10.11 7.62 -10.21
CA ILE A 49 10.52 7.69 -11.61
C ILE A 49 11.21 9.02 -11.87
N ASP A 50 10.61 10.09 -11.37
CA ASP A 50 11.10 11.46 -11.40
C ASP A 50 10.57 12.23 -10.17
N ASP A 51 10.70 13.55 -10.16
CA ASP A 51 10.26 14.39 -9.05
C ASP A 51 8.73 14.44 -8.85
N HIS A 52 7.94 13.95 -9.82
CA HIS A 52 6.49 14.05 -9.83
C HIS A 52 5.81 12.68 -9.83
N PHE A 53 6.30 11.72 -10.61
CA PHE A 53 5.65 10.43 -10.78
C PHE A 53 6.26 9.35 -9.90
N ARG A 54 5.40 8.73 -9.11
CA ARG A 54 5.78 7.67 -8.17
C ARG A 54 4.78 6.52 -8.19
N PRO A 55 5.04 5.43 -8.91
CA PRO A 55 4.32 4.18 -8.71
C PRO A 55 4.55 3.63 -7.31
N GLU A 56 3.49 3.10 -6.74
CA GLU A 56 3.44 2.45 -5.45
C GLU A 56 2.84 1.05 -5.56
N PHE A 57 3.43 0.10 -4.88
CA PHE A 57 2.90 -1.23 -4.65
C PHE A 57 2.72 -1.44 -3.16
N THR A 58 1.53 -1.89 -2.74
CA THR A 58 1.25 -2.22 -1.35
C THR A 58 0.60 -3.58 -1.21
N ALA A 59 0.90 -4.26 -0.12
CA ALA A 59 0.23 -5.49 0.29
C ALA A 59 -0.21 -5.33 1.74
N ASN A 60 -1.50 -5.43 2.00
CA ASN A 60 -2.12 -5.19 3.29
C ASN A 60 -2.84 -6.43 3.79
N PHE A 61 -2.83 -6.61 5.10
CA PHE A 61 -3.55 -7.65 5.78
C PHE A 61 -4.39 -7.06 6.90
N TYR A 62 -5.66 -7.48 6.94
CA TYR A 62 -6.64 -7.10 7.96
C TYR A 62 -7.00 -8.34 8.77
N PRO A 63 -6.53 -8.43 10.02
CA PRO A 63 -6.80 -9.58 10.88
C PRO A 63 -8.29 -9.76 11.15
N LYS A 64 -8.66 -10.97 11.54
CA LYS A 64 -10.04 -11.30 11.91
C LYS A 64 -10.57 -10.34 12.98
N SER A 65 -11.69 -9.73 12.67
CA SER A 65 -12.51 -8.97 13.61
C SER A 65 -13.51 -9.90 14.32
N ASP A 66 -14.27 -9.36 15.27
CA ASP A 66 -15.33 -10.07 16.02
C ASP A 66 -16.34 -10.77 15.10
N ASN A 67 -16.48 -10.32 13.86
CA ASN A 67 -17.36 -10.90 12.84
C ASN A 67 -16.74 -12.09 12.06
N LYS A 68 -15.61 -12.62 12.50
CA LYS A 68 -14.90 -13.76 11.88
C LYS A 68 -14.48 -13.54 10.42
N VAL A 69 -14.40 -12.28 9.99
CA VAL A 69 -13.94 -11.89 8.65
C VAL A 69 -12.48 -11.45 8.75
N SER A 70 -11.63 -12.01 7.91
CA SER A 70 -10.29 -11.49 7.60
C SER A 70 -10.25 -11.02 6.16
N ALA A 71 -9.43 -10.04 5.87
CA ALA A 71 -9.26 -9.53 4.52
C ALA A 71 -7.79 -9.25 4.22
N TRP A 72 -7.48 -9.21 2.95
CA TRP A 72 -6.19 -8.75 2.44
C TRP A 72 -6.43 -7.95 1.16
N ASP A 73 -5.54 -7.04 0.87
CA ASP A 73 -5.53 -6.39 -0.44
C ASP A 73 -4.11 -6.17 -0.96
N VAL A 74 -4.03 -6.12 -2.27
CA VAL A 74 -2.83 -5.74 -3.01
C VAL A 74 -3.19 -4.59 -3.92
N ASN A 75 -2.44 -3.50 -3.82
CA ASN A 75 -2.69 -2.30 -4.60
C ASN A 75 -1.48 -1.95 -5.46
N MET A 76 -1.76 -1.44 -6.66
CA MET A 76 -0.82 -0.79 -7.53
C MET A 76 -1.36 0.60 -7.84
N ASN A 77 -0.74 1.62 -7.27
CA ASN A 77 -1.16 3.02 -7.40
C ASN A 77 -0.10 3.84 -8.13
N LEU A 78 -0.51 4.91 -8.75
CA LEU A 78 0.36 5.96 -9.27
C LEU A 78 0.06 7.25 -8.51
N HIS A 79 1.11 7.88 -8.00
CA HIS A 79 1.07 9.17 -7.34
C HIS A 79 1.61 10.27 -8.24
N TYR A 80 1.00 11.45 -8.19
CA TYR A 80 1.56 12.65 -8.78
C TYR A 80 1.91 13.64 -7.67
N LEU A 81 3.21 13.88 -7.46
CA LEU A 81 3.73 14.63 -6.33
C LEU A 81 3.76 16.13 -6.61
N PHE A 82 3.06 16.92 -5.78
CA PHE A 82 3.17 18.37 -5.73
C PHE A 82 4.05 18.78 -4.55
N HIS A 83 5.14 19.45 -4.84
CA HIS A 83 6.08 19.96 -3.84
C HIS A 83 5.58 21.28 -3.29
N ILE A 84 4.99 21.27 -2.10
CA ILE A 84 4.52 22.49 -1.41
C ILE A 84 5.70 23.18 -0.72
N THR A 85 6.55 22.40 -0.06
CA THR A 85 7.83 22.83 0.50
C THR A 85 8.90 21.75 0.31
N ASN A 86 10.14 22.02 0.67
CA ASN A 86 11.23 21.02 0.61
C ASN A 86 10.97 19.79 1.49
N ARG A 87 10.07 19.87 2.46
CA ARG A 87 9.76 18.79 3.40
C ARG A 87 8.34 18.27 3.27
N PHE A 88 7.46 19.01 2.62
CA PHE A 88 6.04 18.67 2.55
C PHE A 88 5.57 18.57 1.11
N LYS A 89 4.97 17.44 0.79
CA LYS A 89 4.39 17.15 -0.51
C LYS A 89 2.93 16.71 -0.35
N VAL A 90 2.11 17.02 -1.32
CA VAL A 90 0.75 16.48 -1.45
C VAL A 90 0.64 15.76 -2.78
N TYR A 91 -0.23 14.75 -2.85
CA TYR A 91 -0.38 14.00 -4.08
C TYR A 91 -1.77 13.38 -4.22
N PRO A 92 -2.42 13.48 -5.38
CA PRO A 92 -3.47 12.56 -5.79
C PRO A 92 -2.87 11.19 -6.06
N LEU A 93 -3.66 10.16 -5.85
CA LEU A 93 -3.36 8.79 -6.20
C LEU A 93 -4.51 8.17 -6.98
N GLY A 94 -4.17 7.34 -7.93
CA GLY A 94 -5.11 6.51 -8.66
C GLY A 94 -4.47 5.19 -9.01
N GLY A 95 -5.24 4.11 -9.03
CA GLY A 95 -4.68 2.81 -9.29
C GLY A 95 -5.67 1.67 -9.32
N MET A 96 -5.15 0.47 -9.16
CA MET A 96 -5.90 -0.78 -9.14
C MET A 96 -5.69 -1.50 -7.83
N THR A 97 -6.70 -2.26 -7.43
CA THR A 97 -6.69 -3.10 -6.24
C THR A 97 -7.20 -4.50 -6.54
N ILE A 98 -6.68 -5.47 -5.82
CA ILE A 98 -7.26 -6.81 -5.68
C ILE A 98 -7.51 -7.00 -4.19
N VAL A 99 -8.75 -7.27 -3.83
CA VAL A 99 -9.19 -7.48 -2.45
C VAL A 99 -9.66 -8.91 -2.29
N GLY A 100 -9.16 -9.60 -1.29
CA GLY A 100 -9.65 -10.90 -0.84
C GLY A 100 -10.26 -10.79 0.56
N ALA A 101 -11.37 -11.45 0.76
CA ALA A 101 -12.04 -11.56 2.06
C ALA A 101 -12.37 -13.02 2.34
N ASP A 102 -12.03 -13.48 3.53
CA ASP A 102 -12.29 -14.83 4.02
C ASP A 102 -13.21 -14.76 5.25
N TYR A 103 -14.33 -15.44 5.16
CA TYR A 103 -15.27 -15.62 6.27
C TYR A 103 -15.20 -17.05 6.80
N ASP A 104 -14.86 -17.20 8.08
CA ASP A 104 -14.87 -18.48 8.80
C ASP A 104 -16.03 -18.52 9.81
N GLY A 105 -17.22 -18.89 9.35
CA GLY A 105 -18.39 -19.09 10.20
C GLY A 105 -18.60 -20.56 10.61
N PRO A 106 -19.44 -20.83 11.63
CA PRO A 106 -19.81 -22.20 11.99
C PRO A 106 -20.57 -22.87 10.84
N GLY A 107 -19.92 -23.79 10.13
CA GLY A 107 -20.53 -24.62 9.08
C GLY A 107 -20.29 -24.15 7.63
N ALA A 108 -19.65 -23.01 7.37
CA ALA A 108 -19.26 -22.60 6.02
C ALA A 108 -18.05 -21.66 6.05
N SER A 109 -17.05 -21.94 5.25
CA SER A 109 -16.00 -20.98 4.90
C SER A 109 -16.28 -20.44 3.49
N VAL A 110 -16.33 -19.11 3.35
CA VAL A 110 -16.53 -18.45 2.05
C VAL A 110 -15.34 -17.54 1.80
N SER A 111 -14.68 -17.74 0.68
CA SER A 111 -13.61 -16.86 0.21
C SER A 111 -14.09 -16.11 -1.04
N SER A 112 -13.84 -14.82 -1.11
CA SER A 112 -14.17 -13.98 -2.25
C SER A 112 -12.97 -13.12 -2.61
N THR A 113 -12.62 -13.07 -3.88
CA THR A 113 -11.54 -12.21 -4.40
C THR A 113 -12.09 -11.38 -5.54
N LYS A 114 -11.88 -10.07 -5.47
CA LYS A 114 -12.38 -9.11 -6.46
C LYS A 114 -11.34 -8.05 -6.78
N ALA A 115 -11.35 -7.59 -8.03
CA ALA A 115 -10.53 -6.48 -8.49
C ALA A 115 -11.35 -5.19 -8.55
N GLY A 116 -10.67 -4.06 -8.39
CA GLY A 116 -11.29 -2.74 -8.44
C GLY A 116 -10.28 -1.63 -8.71
N LEU A 117 -10.74 -0.41 -8.51
CA LEU A 117 -9.96 0.80 -8.72
C LEU A 117 -9.79 1.57 -7.41
N ASN A 118 -8.66 2.25 -7.28
CA ASN A 118 -8.38 3.16 -6.18
C ASN A 118 -8.38 4.60 -6.69
N LEU A 119 -8.98 5.50 -5.94
CA LEU A 119 -8.89 6.93 -6.19
C LEU A 119 -8.82 7.69 -4.86
N GLY A 120 -7.87 8.58 -4.71
CA GLY A 120 -7.68 9.34 -3.49
C GLY A 120 -6.50 10.27 -3.52
N GLY A 121 -5.89 10.47 -2.37
CA GLY A 121 -4.71 11.31 -2.26
C GLY A 121 -4.04 11.17 -0.90
N GLY A 122 -2.90 11.80 -0.78
CA GLY A 122 -2.13 11.77 0.44
C GLY A 122 -1.20 12.96 0.62
N VAL A 123 -0.58 12.95 1.77
CA VAL A 123 0.46 13.91 2.15
C VAL A 123 1.71 13.18 2.57
N GLN A 124 2.86 13.77 2.30
CA GLN A 124 4.16 13.28 2.72
C GLN A 124 4.90 14.35 3.49
N LEU A 125 5.47 13.95 4.62
CA LEU A 125 6.38 14.76 5.41
C LEU A 125 7.75 14.07 5.48
N ASN A 126 8.79 14.74 4.99
CA ASN A 126 10.15 14.26 5.10
C ASN A 126 10.68 14.57 6.51
N ILE A 127 10.65 13.57 7.41
CA ILE A 127 11.10 13.71 8.80
C ILE A 127 12.61 13.59 8.95
N ALA A 128 13.26 12.89 8.05
CA ALA A 128 14.72 12.81 7.91
C ALA A 128 15.10 12.69 6.42
N PRO A 129 16.37 12.85 6.05
CA PRO A 129 16.80 12.76 4.64
C PRO A 129 16.35 11.48 3.94
N ASN A 130 16.35 10.38 4.67
CA ASN A 130 15.99 9.04 4.13
C ASN A 130 14.72 8.47 4.76
N LEU A 131 13.95 9.24 5.53
CA LEU A 131 12.77 8.76 6.21
C LEU A 131 11.57 9.68 5.97
N HIS A 132 10.53 9.13 5.35
CA HIS A 132 9.30 9.83 5.04
C HIS A 132 8.12 9.26 5.85
N PHE A 133 7.35 10.15 6.45
CA PHE A 133 6.04 9.87 7.00
C PHE A 133 4.98 10.23 5.97
N ASN A 134 3.98 9.37 5.78
CA ASN A 134 2.87 9.65 4.88
C ASN A 134 1.54 9.37 5.58
N ALA A 135 0.52 10.12 5.17
CA ALA A 135 -0.87 9.84 5.48
C ALA A 135 -1.67 9.87 4.18
N GLU A 136 -2.45 8.84 3.92
CA GLU A 136 -3.22 8.66 2.70
C GLU A 136 -4.69 8.41 3.02
N THR A 137 -5.55 8.82 2.13
CA THR A 137 -6.96 8.43 2.13
C THR A 137 -7.39 8.17 0.69
N TYR A 138 -8.05 7.05 0.47
CA TYR A 138 -8.53 6.68 -0.85
C TYR A 138 -9.78 5.82 -0.74
N TYR A 139 -10.56 5.81 -1.81
CA TYR A 139 -11.71 4.96 -1.97
C TYR A 139 -11.38 3.80 -2.90
N GLN A 140 -11.71 2.59 -2.49
CA GLN A 140 -11.61 1.38 -3.29
C GLN A 140 -12.97 1.07 -3.90
N PHE A 141 -13.08 1.24 -5.21
CA PHE A 141 -14.26 0.89 -6.00
C PHE A 141 -14.16 -0.59 -6.39
N VAL A 142 -14.69 -1.45 -5.55
CA VAL A 142 -14.67 -2.90 -5.75
C VAL A 142 -16.10 -3.41 -5.65
N SER A 143 -16.63 -4.05 -6.70
CA SER A 143 -18.03 -4.53 -6.72
C SER A 143 -18.37 -5.32 -5.46
N ASP A 144 -19.43 -4.90 -4.76
CA ASP A 144 -19.95 -5.44 -3.50
C ASP A 144 -19.01 -5.32 -2.27
N ILE A 145 -17.85 -4.67 -2.40
CA ILE A 145 -16.88 -4.47 -1.31
C ILE A 145 -16.28 -3.04 -1.39
N ASP A 146 -17.08 -2.07 -1.83
CA ASP A 146 -16.66 -0.66 -1.84
C ASP A 146 -16.31 -0.18 -0.44
N ARG A 147 -15.14 0.46 -0.28
CA ARG A 147 -14.72 0.96 1.04
C ARG A 147 -13.80 2.16 0.94
N GLY A 148 -13.88 3.04 1.95
CA GLY A 148 -12.87 4.05 2.21
C GLY A 148 -11.71 3.45 3.00
N VAL A 149 -10.49 3.82 2.67
CA VAL A 149 -9.29 3.43 3.40
C VAL A 149 -8.51 4.68 3.80
N MET A 150 -8.09 4.71 5.05
CA MET A 150 -7.16 5.70 5.57
C MET A 150 -5.93 4.98 6.08
N ASP A 151 -4.76 5.52 5.84
CA ASP A 151 -3.54 4.92 6.35
C ASP A 151 -2.49 5.95 6.76
N VAL A 152 -1.59 5.49 7.60
CA VAL A 152 -0.34 6.16 7.93
C VAL A 152 0.82 5.22 7.68
N SER A 153 1.92 5.74 7.16
CA SER A 153 3.07 4.93 6.80
C SER A 153 4.39 5.61 7.08
N LEU A 154 5.39 4.78 7.32
CA LEU A 154 6.80 5.17 7.37
C LEU A 154 7.54 4.43 6.27
N VAL A 155 8.25 5.16 5.44
CA VAL A 155 9.06 4.61 4.35
C VAL A 155 10.48 5.11 4.42
N TYR A 156 11.42 4.22 4.17
CA TYR A 156 12.85 4.50 4.07
C TYR A 156 13.25 4.58 2.60
N VAL A 157 14.05 5.58 2.27
CA VAL A 157 14.54 5.88 0.91
C VAL A 157 15.94 5.33 0.76
N PHE A 158 16.16 4.52 -0.27
CA PHE A 158 17.43 3.90 -0.61
C PHE A 158 18.12 4.60 -1.76
#